data_39c9614fe211b63beebcac89e1c72c20
#
_entry.id   39c9614fe211b63beebcac89e1c72c20
#
_cell.length_a   1.000
_cell.length_b   1.000
_cell.length_c   1.000
_cell.angle_alpha   90.00
_cell.angle_beta   90.00
_cell.angle_gamma   90.00
#
_symmetry.space_group_name_H-M   'P 1'
#
loop_
_entity.id
_entity.type
_entity.pdbx_description
1 polymer ?
#
loop_
_entity_poly.entity_id
_entity_poly.type
_entity_poly.pdbx_seq_one_letter_code
_entity_poly.pdbx_strand_id
1 'polypeptide(L)'
;MTKSIAISVFLLALLIGMSAFGETLQELGKWKKGELLIENYSFEDDLAAWELEDGACCGRGGLYTMEIDKKNPQHGQKSLKIIGHKATGTAWHAKAKQKSVSMEKGETYSVVFWARAEKPRVVRVNFQTQHDPWTNHLNGQPNPDIMLSGPEWEEYDYTFKATADVVRDMWVSLSIAQSDTDFWIDNFRYFEGEPEDDLNRDTPFPVDAKEKLATRWGEIKSDRF
;
A
#
# COMPACT_ATOMS: atom_id res chain seq x y z
N MET A 1 -16.94 -56.80 -25.61
CA MET A 1 -17.44 -55.99 -24.51
C MET A 1 -16.25 -55.32 -23.80
N THR A 2 -15.74 -54.20 -24.31
CA THR A 2 -14.75 -53.36 -23.61
C THR A 2 -14.46 -52.10 -24.45
N LYS A 3 -15.38 -51.14 -24.47
CA LYS A 3 -15.16 -49.78 -25.06
C LYS A 3 -16.02 -48.69 -24.41
N SER A 4 -16.12 -48.65 -23.09
CA SER A 4 -16.98 -47.63 -22.45
C SER A 4 -16.40 -46.93 -21.19
N ILE A 5 -15.10 -47.11 -20.88
CA ILE A 5 -14.54 -46.51 -19.64
C ILE A 5 -13.59 -45.31 -19.90
N ALA A 6 -13.11 -45.10 -21.14
CA ALA A 6 -12.11 -44.10 -21.42
C ALA A 6 -12.66 -42.65 -21.58
N ILE A 7 -13.97 -42.46 -21.78
CA ILE A 7 -14.56 -41.13 -22.05
C ILE A 7 -14.91 -40.37 -20.78
N SER A 8 -15.22 -41.09 -19.67
CA SER A 8 -15.60 -40.43 -18.40
C SER A 8 -14.47 -39.75 -17.64
N VAL A 9 -13.21 -40.19 -17.81
CA VAL A 9 -12.08 -39.62 -17.07
C VAL A 9 -11.61 -38.29 -17.67
N PHE A 10 -11.75 -38.13 -18.98
CA PHE A 10 -11.35 -36.87 -19.66
C PHE A 10 -12.30 -35.71 -19.41
N LEU A 11 -13.59 -36.00 -19.22
CA LEU A 11 -14.59 -34.96 -18.91
C LEU A 11 -14.47 -34.45 -17.47
N LEU A 12 -14.02 -35.30 -16.53
CA LEU A 12 -13.86 -34.91 -15.13
C LEU A 12 -12.62 -34.02 -14.92
N ALA A 13 -11.55 -34.23 -15.68
CA ALA A 13 -10.35 -33.40 -15.62
C ALA A 13 -10.59 -31.98 -16.20
N LEU A 14 -11.50 -31.83 -17.18
CA LEU A 14 -11.85 -30.53 -17.75
C LEU A 14 -12.73 -29.71 -16.81
N LEU A 15 -13.57 -30.36 -16.01
CA LEU A 15 -14.43 -29.70 -15.02
C LEU A 15 -13.66 -29.23 -13.78
N ILE A 16 -12.59 -29.92 -13.39
CA ILE A 16 -11.75 -29.50 -12.26
C ILE A 16 -10.85 -28.31 -12.65
N GLY A 17 -10.40 -28.24 -13.90
CA GLY A 17 -9.63 -27.11 -14.41
C GLY A 17 -10.42 -25.81 -14.55
N MET A 18 -11.73 -25.90 -14.83
CA MET A 18 -12.61 -24.74 -14.94
C MET A 18 -13.05 -24.20 -13.57
N SER A 19 -13.13 -25.03 -12.54
CA SER A 19 -13.48 -24.58 -11.19
C SER A 19 -12.37 -23.77 -10.51
N ALA A 20 -11.10 -24.11 -10.75
CA ALA A 20 -9.97 -23.35 -10.19
C ALA A 20 -9.82 -21.94 -10.82
N PHE A 21 -10.20 -21.78 -12.10
CA PHE A 21 -10.22 -20.47 -12.76
C PHE A 21 -11.43 -19.62 -12.33
N GLY A 22 -12.55 -20.25 -12.05
CA GLY A 22 -13.76 -19.58 -11.58
C GLY A 22 -13.64 -19.09 -10.14
N GLU A 23 -12.94 -19.80 -9.29
CA GLU A 23 -12.72 -19.39 -7.89
C GLU A 23 -11.77 -18.19 -7.77
N THR A 24 -10.74 -18.09 -8.60
CA THR A 24 -9.80 -16.95 -8.60
C THR A 24 -10.44 -15.64 -9.08
N LEU A 25 -11.35 -15.69 -10.03
CA LEU A 25 -12.09 -14.49 -10.49
C LEU A 25 -13.20 -14.09 -9.51
N GLN A 26 -13.74 -15.04 -8.75
CA GLN A 26 -14.76 -14.79 -7.74
C GLN A 26 -14.18 -14.19 -6.44
N GLU A 27 -12.86 -14.28 -6.23
CA GLU A 27 -12.16 -13.61 -5.12
C GLU A 27 -11.90 -12.13 -5.38
N LEU A 28 -11.84 -11.68 -6.63
CA LEU A 28 -11.64 -10.27 -6.98
C LEU A 28 -12.79 -9.34 -6.52
N GLY A 29 -13.98 -9.83 -6.36
CA GLY A 29 -15.14 -9.03 -5.94
C GLY A 29 -15.57 -9.24 -4.48
N LYS A 30 -14.69 -9.71 -3.59
CA LYS A 30 -15.05 -10.00 -2.20
C LYS A 30 -14.79 -8.87 -1.22
N TRP A 31 -13.97 -7.88 -1.57
CA TRP A 31 -13.75 -6.74 -0.69
C TRP A 31 -14.91 -5.74 -0.79
N LYS A 32 -15.17 -5.08 0.31
CA LYS A 32 -16.13 -4.00 0.39
C LYS A 32 -15.47 -2.71 -0.10
N LYS A 33 -16.22 -1.92 -0.87
CA LYS A 33 -15.76 -0.58 -1.28
C LYS A 33 -15.27 0.21 -0.06
N GLY A 34 -14.08 0.79 -0.16
CA GLY A 34 -13.41 1.49 0.94
C GLY A 34 -12.68 0.61 1.96
N GLU A 35 -12.73 -0.72 1.81
CA GLU A 35 -11.95 -1.65 2.62
C GLU A 35 -10.48 -1.66 2.18
N LEU A 36 -9.55 -1.73 3.13
CA LEU A 36 -8.12 -1.74 2.83
C LEU A 36 -7.69 -3.00 2.08
N LEU A 37 -6.96 -2.80 0.99
CA LEU A 37 -6.38 -3.85 0.14
C LEU A 37 -4.87 -4.04 0.37
N ILE A 38 -4.35 -3.45 1.43
CA ILE A 38 -2.95 -3.57 1.88
C ILE A 38 -2.90 -3.86 3.38
N GLU A 39 -1.75 -4.31 3.84
CA GLU A 39 -1.50 -4.64 5.22
C GLU A 39 -0.67 -3.55 5.91
N ASN A 40 -0.71 -3.49 7.24
CA ASN A 40 0.13 -2.62 8.06
C ASN A 40 0.22 -1.16 7.55
N TYR A 41 -0.94 -0.58 7.25
CA TYR A 41 -1.09 0.74 6.64
C TYR A 41 -0.58 1.89 7.52
N SER A 42 -0.53 1.67 8.84
CA SER A 42 -0.11 2.64 9.87
C SER A 42 1.22 2.27 10.56
N PHE A 43 1.95 1.30 10.00
CA PHE A 43 3.29 0.88 10.46
C PHE A 43 3.38 0.39 11.92
N GLU A 44 2.25 0.07 12.54
CA GLU A 44 2.22 -0.39 13.93
C GLU A 44 2.83 -1.79 14.12
N ASP A 45 2.88 -2.58 13.05
CA ASP A 45 3.60 -3.86 12.99
C ASP A 45 5.00 -3.70 12.35
N ASP A 46 5.68 -2.62 12.73
CA ASP A 46 7.00 -2.22 12.24
C ASP A 46 7.05 -2.20 10.69
N LEU A 47 7.99 -2.91 10.05
CA LEU A 47 8.12 -2.95 8.59
C LEU A 47 7.40 -4.14 7.96
N ALA A 48 6.51 -4.84 8.68
CA ALA A 48 5.77 -5.97 8.12
C ALA A 48 5.03 -5.56 6.83
N ALA A 49 5.08 -6.43 5.81
CA ALA A 49 4.54 -6.24 4.47
C ALA A 49 5.18 -5.13 3.62
N TRP A 50 6.07 -4.29 4.18
CA TRP A 50 6.75 -3.23 3.46
C TRP A 50 8.18 -3.60 3.06
N GLU A 51 8.55 -3.27 1.83
CA GLU A 51 9.89 -3.51 1.28
C GLU A 51 10.49 -2.23 0.73
N LEU A 52 11.80 -2.06 0.90
CA LEU A 52 12.59 -1.03 0.24
C LEU A 52 13.39 -1.65 -0.91
N GLU A 53 13.16 -1.17 -2.12
CA GLU A 53 14.05 -1.34 -3.26
C GLU A 53 14.97 -0.11 -3.30
N ASP A 54 16.23 -0.29 -2.94
CA ASP A 54 17.20 0.78 -2.67
C ASP A 54 18.14 1.13 -3.84
N GLY A 55 17.77 0.72 -5.04
CA GLY A 55 18.58 0.89 -6.25
C GLY A 55 19.41 -0.33 -6.63
N ALA A 56 19.35 -1.42 -5.86
CA ALA A 56 20.09 -2.66 -6.18
C ALA A 56 19.67 -3.27 -7.52
N CYS A 57 18.40 -3.13 -7.91
CA CYS A 57 17.89 -3.55 -9.24
C CYS A 57 18.68 -2.97 -10.43
N CYS A 58 19.29 -1.81 -10.25
CA CYS A 58 19.93 -1.04 -11.31
C CYS A 58 21.44 -0.90 -11.08
N GLY A 59 22.02 -1.76 -10.24
CA GLY A 59 23.44 -1.72 -9.88
C GLY A 59 23.82 -0.50 -9.02
N ARG A 60 22.88 0.07 -8.27
CA ARG A 60 23.02 1.31 -7.51
C ARG A 60 22.56 1.16 -6.04
N GLY A 61 22.76 0.01 -5.43
CA GLY A 61 22.34 -0.24 -4.05
C GLY A 61 22.85 0.81 -3.04
N GLY A 62 22.16 0.92 -1.89
CA GLY A 62 22.50 1.83 -0.82
C GLY A 62 22.08 3.28 -1.05
N LEU A 63 21.08 3.53 -1.91
CA LEU A 63 20.56 4.88 -2.15
C LEU A 63 19.69 5.38 -1.01
N TYR A 64 19.03 4.47 -0.28
CA TYR A 64 18.09 4.78 0.81
C TYR A 64 18.15 3.72 1.90
N THR A 65 17.67 4.07 3.08
CA THR A 65 17.32 3.14 4.15
C THR A 65 15.90 3.42 4.65
N MET A 66 15.29 2.43 5.27
CA MET A 66 13.92 2.47 5.78
C MET A 66 13.93 2.04 7.24
N GLU A 67 13.33 2.82 8.12
CA GLU A 67 13.26 2.56 9.55
C GLU A 67 11.91 3.02 10.14
N ILE A 68 11.59 2.54 11.33
CA ILE A 68 10.42 2.99 12.09
C ILE A 68 10.81 4.18 12.96
N ASP A 69 10.06 5.27 12.84
CA ASP A 69 10.15 6.45 13.71
C ASP A 69 8.95 6.49 14.67
N LYS A 70 9.26 6.72 15.96
CA LYS A 70 8.27 6.81 17.06
C LYS A 70 8.16 8.21 17.63
N LYS A 71 8.85 9.19 17.07
CA LYS A 71 8.95 10.53 17.68
C LYS A 71 7.75 11.42 17.38
N ASN A 72 7.21 11.32 16.18
CA ASN A 72 6.11 12.18 15.74
C ASN A 72 5.28 11.47 14.67
N PRO A 73 4.60 10.34 15.00
CA PRO A 73 3.70 9.68 14.07
C PRO A 73 2.48 10.56 13.79
N GLN A 74 1.86 10.40 12.63
CA GLN A 74 0.58 11.02 12.30
C GLN A 74 -0.57 10.20 12.87
N HIS A 75 -0.46 8.86 12.80
CA HIS A 75 -1.44 7.92 13.28
C HIS A 75 -0.79 6.87 14.18
N GLY A 76 -1.40 6.57 15.33
CA GLY A 76 -0.88 5.56 16.24
C GLY A 76 0.42 5.97 16.95
N GLN A 77 1.38 5.05 17.02
CA GLN A 77 2.63 5.20 17.76
C GLN A 77 3.88 5.16 16.86
N LYS A 78 3.71 4.83 15.59
CA LYS A 78 4.82 4.59 14.66
C LYS A 78 4.52 5.22 13.30
N SER A 79 5.57 5.64 12.62
CA SER A 79 5.53 6.03 11.22
C SER A 79 6.74 5.44 10.49
N LEU A 80 6.65 5.31 9.18
CA LEU A 80 7.77 4.91 8.35
C LEU A 80 8.65 6.13 8.07
N LYS A 81 9.95 6.05 8.38
CA LYS A 81 10.95 7.01 7.95
C LYS A 81 11.79 6.43 6.81
N ILE A 82 11.97 7.20 5.75
CA ILE A 82 12.87 6.90 4.64
C ILE A 82 14.00 7.92 4.63
N ILE A 83 15.22 7.41 4.80
CA ILE A 83 16.46 8.20 4.86
C ILE A 83 17.11 8.15 3.48
N GLY A 84 17.34 9.32 2.91
CA GLY A 84 17.99 9.46 1.61
C GLY A 84 19.50 9.61 1.75
N HIS A 85 20.27 8.74 1.08
CA HIS A 85 21.73 8.84 1.03
C HIS A 85 22.21 9.43 -0.28
N LYS A 86 21.48 9.15 -1.38
CA LYS A 86 21.85 9.64 -2.71
C LYS A 86 20.67 9.60 -3.66
N ALA A 87 20.35 10.75 -4.25
CA ALA A 87 19.41 10.82 -5.37
C ALA A 87 20.07 10.42 -6.70
N THR A 88 19.29 9.84 -7.61
CA THR A 88 19.72 9.53 -8.99
C THR A 88 19.01 10.39 -10.02
N GLY A 89 17.98 11.13 -9.63
CA GLY A 89 17.09 11.89 -10.50
C GLY A 89 16.05 11.04 -11.24
N THR A 90 16.13 9.71 -11.16
CA THR A 90 15.18 8.79 -11.81
C THR A 90 14.33 8.10 -10.76
N ALA A 91 13.07 8.49 -10.63
CA ALA A 91 12.17 8.11 -9.54
C ALA A 91 12.18 6.60 -9.21
N TRP A 92 12.04 5.74 -10.22
CA TRP A 92 11.88 4.29 -10.07
C TRP A 92 13.15 3.53 -9.64
N HIS A 93 14.32 4.20 -9.55
CA HIS A 93 15.55 3.56 -9.08
C HIS A 93 15.48 3.15 -7.61
N ALA A 94 14.59 3.74 -6.83
CA ALA A 94 14.28 3.29 -5.48
C ALA A 94 12.78 3.40 -5.20
N LYS A 95 12.23 2.46 -4.44
CA LYS A 95 10.80 2.38 -4.13
C LYS A 95 10.57 1.86 -2.73
N ALA A 96 9.69 2.52 -1.97
CA ALA A 96 9.03 1.92 -0.83
C ALA A 96 7.73 1.27 -1.33
N LYS A 97 7.51 -0.02 -1.09
CA LYS A 97 6.45 -0.79 -1.76
C LYS A 97 5.83 -1.87 -0.89
N GLN A 98 4.59 -2.19 -1.22
CA GLN A 98 3.91 -3.42 -0.82
C GLN A 98 3.59 -4.27 -2.04
N LYS A 99 3.79 -5.59 -1.95
CA LYS A 99 3.53 -6.57 -3.01
C LYS A 99 2.18 -7.25 -2.85
N SER A 100 1.86 -8.07 -3.81
CA SER A 100 0.68 -8.95 -3.81
C SER A 100 -0.65 -8.21 -3.71
N VAL A 101 -0.72 -7.02 -4.31
CA VAL A 101 -1.90 -6.19 -4.37
C VAL A 101 -2.76 -6.59 -5.57
N SER A 102 -4.07 -6.40 -5.45
CA SER A 102 -5.07 -6.77 -6.47
C SER A 102 -5.87 -5.56 -6.94
N MET A 103 -6.43 -5.65 -8.15
CA MET A 103 -7.42 -4.71 -8.70
C MET A 103 -8.31 -5.39 -9.71
N GLU A 104 -9.52 -4.88 -9.93
CA GLU A 104 -10.48 -5.31 -10.95
C GLU A 104 -10.57 -4.25 -12.06
N LYS A 105 -10.56 -4.71 -13.31
CA LYS A 105 -10.61 -3.83 -14.48
C LYS A 105 -11.88 -3.00 -14.51
N GLY A 106 -11.71 -1.71 -14.67
CA GLY A 106 -12.80 -0.75 -14.80
C GLY A 106 -13.28 -0.17 -13.48
N GLU A 107 -12.86 -0.72 -12.34
CA GLU A 107 -13.15 -0.15 -11.03
C GLU A 107 -12.20 1.00 -10.71
N THR A 108 -12.65 1.89 -9.84
CA THR A 108 -11.89 3.04 -9.35
C THR A 108 -11.17 2.66 -8.06
N TYR A 109 -9.92 3.07 -7.93
CA TYR A 109 -9.10 2.84 -6.74
C TYR A 109 -8.45 4.13 -6.29
N SER A 110 -8.33 4.28 -4.98
CA SER A 110 -7.60 5.39 -4.36
C SER A 110 -6.44 4.91 -3.52
N VAL A 111 -5.34 5.64 -3.56
CA VAL A 111 -4.31 5.62 -2.53
C VAL A 111 -4.38 6.95 -1.79
N VAL A 112 -4.42 6.87 -0.45
CA VAL A 112 -4.44 8.04 0.43
C VAL A 112 -3.38 7.80 1.50
N PHE A 113 -2.53 8.79 1.76
CA PHE A 113 -1.49 8.65 2.76
C PHE A 113 -1.11 9.99 3.38
N TRP A 114 -0.65 9.95 4.60
CA TRP A 114 -0.03 11.08 5.25
C TRP A 114 1.47 11.05 5.02
N ALA A 115 2.04 12.21 4.71
CA ALA A 115 3.48 12.35 4.56
C ALA A 115 3.98 13.71 5.01
N ARG A 116 5.27 13.76 5.37
CA ARG A 116 6.04 14.97 5.63
C ARG A 116 7.48 14.76 5.17
N ALA A 117 8.21 15.82 4.93
CA ALA A 117 9.61 15.74 4.51
C ALA A 117 10.43 16.85 5.18
N GLU A 118 11.74 16.67 5.37
CA GLU A 118 12.59 17.72 5.92
C GLU A 118 12.59 19.01 5.07
N LYS A 119 12.49 18.83 3.75
CA LYS A 119 12.38 19.89 2.75
C LYS A 119 11.43 19.42 1.65
N PRO A 120 10.83 20.33 0.88
CA PRO A 120 9.98 19.98 -0.24
C PRO A 120 10.68 18.96 -1.16
N ARG A 121 9.97 17.86 -1.49
CA ARG A 121 10.47 16.81 -2.37
C ARG A 121 9.34 16.13 -3.13
N VAL A 122 9.67 15.55 -4.27
CA VAL A 122 8.73 14.75 -5.05
C VAL A 122 8.82 13.28 -4.64
N VAL A 123 7.66 12.64 -4.57
CA VAL A 123 7.47 11.19 -4.61
C VAL A 123 6.53 10.83 -5.73
N ARG A 124 6.62 9.62 -6.29
CA ARG A 124 5.76 9.20 -7.39
C ARG A 124 5.00 7.95 -7.05
N VAL A 125 3.67 8.01 -7.05
CA VAL A 125 2.81 6.84 -6.87
C VAL A 125 2.94 5.92 -8.08
N ASN A 126 3.04 4.60 -7.84
CA ASN A 126 3.19 3.62 -8.90
C ASN A 126 2.45 2.33 -8.58
N PHE A 127 1.70 1.82 -9.58
CA PHE A 127 0.99 0.54 -9.57
C PHE A 127 1.50 -0.29 -10.75
N GLN A 128 2.22 -1.37 -10.48
CA GLN A 128 2.95 -2.07 -11.51
C GLN A 128 2.99 -3.57 -11.24
N THR A 129 2.95 -4.41 -12.30
CA THR A 129 3.21 -5.85 -12.17
C THR A 129 4.55 -6.11 -11.50
N GLN A 130 4.64 -7.24 -10.77
CA GLN A 130 5.83 -7.61 -10.00
C GLN A 130 6.97 -8.18 -10.87
N HIS A 131 6.75 -8.36 -12.17
CA HIS A 131 7.67 -8.98 -13.11
C HIS A 131 7.66 -8.30 -14.50
N ASP A 132 8.62 -8.63 -15.35
CA ASP A 132 8.63 -8.22 -16.77
C ASP A 132 7.31 -8.60 -17.46
N PRO A 133 6.72 -7.68 -18.25
CA PRO A 133 7.24 -6.40 -18.77
C PRO A 133 7.00 -5.18 -17.87
N TRP A 134 6.81 -5.32 -16.57
CA TRP A 134 6.63 -4.22 -15.60
C TRP A 134 5.47 -3.29 -15.95
N THR A 135 4.33 -3.87 -16.35
CA THR A 135 3.17 -3.13 -16.83
C THR A 135 2.63 -2.19 -15.76
N ASN A 136 2.52 -0.91 -16.13
CA ASN A 136 1.86 0.09 -15.31
C ASN A 136 0.35 0.03 -15.51
N HIS A 137 -0.42 0.03 -14.42
CA HIS A 137 -1.87 -0.11 -14.41
C HIS A 137 -2.63 1.23 -14.29
N LEU A 138 -1.97 2.36 -14.45
CA LEU A 138 -2.55 3.70 -14.34
C LEU A 138 -3.19 4.22 -15.64
N ASN A 139 -3.90 3.39 -16.38
CA ASN A 139 -4.68 3.77 -17.57
C ASN A 139 -3.87 4.58 -18.61
N GLY A 140 -2.62 4.22 -18.85
CA GLY A 140 -1.74 4.92 -19.81
C GLY A 140 -1.34 6.33 -19.38
N GLN A 141 -1.80 6.79 -18.22
CA GLN A 141 -1.34 8.05 -17.62
C GLN A 141 0.06 7.87 -17.04
N PRO A 142 0.91 8.89 -17.09
CA PRO A 142 2.17 8.86 -16.35
C PRO A 142 1.88 8.73 -14.86
N ASN A 143 2.74 8.00 -14.15
CA ASN A 143 2.66 7.91 -12.69
C ASN A 143 2.68 9.33 -12.10
N PRO A 144 1.73 9.67 -11.22
CA PRO A 144 1.62 11.02 -10.68
C PRO A 144 2.82 11.35 -9.78
N ASP A 145 3.41 12.51 -10.02
CA ASP A 145 4.35 13.13 -9.10
C ASP A 145 3.55 13.90 -8.02
N ILE A 146 3.79 13.56 -6.77
CA ILE A 146 3.21 14.24 -5.60
C ILE A 146 4.32 15.03 -4.93
N MET A 147 4.10 16.34 -4.77
CA MET A 147 5.03 17.24 -4.06
C MET A 147 4.72 17.21 -2.57
N LEU A 148 5.60 16.63 -1.77
CA LEU A 148 5.55 16.76 -0.31
C LEU A 148 6.05 18.15 0.07
N SER A 149 5.23 18.91 0.80
CA SER A 149 5.41 20.36 1.00
C SER A 149 6.52 20.70 2.00
N GLY A 150 6.75 19.88 3.02
CA GLY A 150 7.73 20.17 4.07
C GLY A 150 7.55 19.36 5.36
N PRO A 151 7.94 19.94 6.52
CA PRO A 151 8.06 19.19 7.79
C PRO A 151 6.74 18.88 8.49
N GLU A 152 5.65 19.53 8.11
CA GLU A 152 4.34 19.26 8.68
C GLU A 152 3.68 18.06 7.99
N TRP A 153 2.86 17.31 8.74
CA TRP A 153 2.07 16.22 8.18
C TRP A 153 0.95 16.77 7.31
N GLU A 154 0.88 16.30 6.07
CA GLU A 154 -0.20 16.59 5.13
C GLU A 154 -0.75 15.31 4.53
N GLU A 155 -2.05 15.28 4.24
CA GLU A 155 -2.70 14.17 3.55
C GLU A 155 -2.59 14.36 2.04
N TYR A 156 -2.20 13.30 1.35
CA TYR A 156 -2.09 13.24 -0.11
C TYR A 156 -2.91 12.08 -0.63
N ASP A 157 -3.51 12.26 -1.79
CA ASP A 157 -4.28 11.21 -2.45
C ASP A 157 -3.98 11.12 -3.95
N TYR A 158 -4.30 9.97 -4.51
CA TYR A 158 -4.34 9.74 -5.93
C TYR A 158 -5.37 8.69 -6.27
N THR A 159 -6.29 9.05 -7.17
CA THR A 159 -7.37 8.17 -7.63
C THR A 159 -7.18 7.82 -9.10
N PHE A 160 -7.44 6.57 -9.47
CA PHE A 160 -7.32 6.10 -10.84
C PHE A 160 -8.33 5.00 -11.15
N LYS A 161 -8.57 4.78 -12.45
CA LYS A 161 -9.38 3.68 -12.94
C LYS A 161 -8.50 2.54 -13.42
N ALA A 162 -8.70 1.33 -12.88
CA ALA A 162 -7.91 0.15 -13.22
C ALA A 162 -8.08 -0.25 -14.70
N THR A 163 -6.98 -0.61 -15.36
CA THR A 163 -6.95 -0.97 -16.79
C THR A 163 -6.99 -2.47 -17.04
N ALA A 164 -6.74 -3.29 -16.02
CA ALA A 164 -6.69 -4.74 -16.10
C ALA A 164 -7.15 -5.38 -14.79
N ASP A 165 -7.58 -6.63 -14.89
CA ASP A 165 -7.73 -7.51 -13.73
C ASP A 165 -6.34 -7.97 -13.29
N VAL A 166 -6.02 -7.78 -12.02
CA VAL A 166 -4.76 -8.20 -11.40
C VAL A 166 -5.06 -8.87 -10.08
N VAL A 167 -4.58 -10.10 -9.90
CA VAL A 167 -4.77 -10.88 -8.67
C VAL A 167 -3.42 -11.12 -8.02
N ARG A 168 -3.13 -10.40 -6.93
CA ARG A 168 -1.90 -10.56 -6.15
C ARG A 168 -0.59 -10.50 -6.95
N ASP A 169 -0.60 -9.86 -8.11
CA ASP A 169 0.55 -9.77 -9.03
C ASP A 169 0.96 -8.32 -9.33
N MET A 170 0.69 -7.43 -8.40
CA MET A 170 1.03 -6.02 -8.50
C MET A 170 1.67 -5.55 -7.20
N TRP A 171 2.48 -4.52 -7.27
CA TRP A 171 2.81 -3.71 -6.12
C TRP A 171 2.15 -2.32 -6.21
N VAL A 172 1.84 -1.77 -5.04
CA VAL A 172 1.65 -0.34 -4.83
C VAL A 172 2.94 0.22 -4.23
N SER A 173 3.42 1.35 -4.73
CA SER A 173 4.69 1.91 -4.28
C SER A 173 4.75 3.43 -4.40
N LEU A 174 5.66 4.01 -3.60
CA LEU A 174 6.21 5.34 -3.83
C LEU A 174 7.60 5.19 -4.43
N SER A 175 7.78 5.66 -5.65
CA SER A 175 9.09 5.80 -6.30
C SER A 175 9.74 7.08 -5.81
N ILE A 176 11.00 7.02 -5.31
CA ILE A 176 11.55 8.03 -4.40
C ILE A 176 12.91 8.59 -4.82
N ALA A 177 13.57 8.05 -5.86
CA ALA A 177 14.97 8.36 -6.15
C ALA A 177 15.22 9.69 -6.87
N GLN A 178 14.22 10.60 -6.90
CA GLN A 178 14.39 11.96 -7.43
C GLN A 178 15.04 12.92 -6.43
N SER A 179 14.97 12.65 -5.12
CA SER A 179 15.52 13.49 -4.06
C SER A 179 16.07 12.65 -2.91
N ASP A 180 17.19 13.03 -2.33
CA ASP A 180 17.81 12.42 -1.15
C ASP A 180 17.37 13.04 0.18
N THR A 181 16.38 13.93 0.15
CA THR A 181 15.76 14.48 1.37
C THR A 181 15.04 13.39 2.15
N ASP A 182 15.25 13.32 3.46
CA ASP A 182 14.52 12.44 4.36
C ASP A 182 13.02 12.78 4.35
N PHE A 183 12.18 11.75 4.46
CA PHE A 183 10.74 11.93 4.56
C PHE A 183 10.08 10.81 5.35
N TRP A 184 8.86 11.06 5.80
CA TRP A 184 8.06 10.14 6.59
C TRP A 184 6.74 9.89 5.91
N ILE A 185 6.23 8.67 6.07
CA ILE A 185 4.92 8.24 5.61
C ILE A 185 4.18 7.61 6.79
N ASP A 186 2.89 7.84 6.86
CA ASP A 186 2.02 7.20 7.82
C ASP A 186 0.62 7.04 7.23
N ASN A 187 -0.16 6.12 7.80
CA ASN A 187 -1.56 5.94 7.44
C ASN A 187 -1.74 5.82 5.91
N PHE A 188 -0.92 4.96 5.28
CA PHE A 188 -0.94 4.71 3.85
C PHE A 188 -2.04 3.70 3.53
N ARG A 189 -3.09 4.13 2.85
CA ARG A 189 -4.30 3.36 2.56
C ARG A 189 -4.46 3.17 1.06
N TYR A 190 -4.77 1.95 0.64
CA TYR A 190 -5.14 1.62 -0.73
C TYR A 190 -6.43 0.82 -0.71
N PHE A 191 -7.43 1.25 -1.46
CA PHE A 191 -8.77 0.68 -1.44
C PHE A 191 -9.52 0.94 -2.76
N GLU A 192 -10.59 0.18 -3.01
CA GLU A 192 -11.54 0.44 -4.09
C GLU A 192 -12.48 1.58 -3.70
N GLY A 193 -12.62 2.56 -4.58
CA GLY A 193 -13.48 3.74 -4.41
C GLY A 193 -12.73 5.06 -4.54
N GLU A 194 -13.49 6.15 -4.37
CA GLU A 194 -12.97 7.51 -4.25
C GLU A 194 -12.49 7.77 -2.80
N PRO A 195 -11.71 8.83 -2.52
CA PRO A 195 -11.25 9.14 -1.17
C PRO A 195 -12.34 9.24 -0.10
N GLU A 196 -13.56 9.62 -0.49
CA GLU A 196 -14.72 9.70 0.41
C GLU A 196 -15.27 8.33 0.82
N ASP A 197 -14.95 7.29 0.07
CA ASP A 197 -15.38 5.91 0.36
C ASP A 197 -14.52 5.22 1.42
N ASP A 198 -13.40 5.82 1.82
CA ASP A 198 -12.42 5.26 2.75
C ASP A 198 -13.03 4.96 4.13
N LEU A 199 -13.19 3.69 4.44
CA LEU A 199 -13.75 3.22 5.71
C LEU A 199 -12.79 3.38 6.90
N ASN A 200 -11.53 3.74 6.64
CA ASN A 200 -10.47 3.81 7.65
C ASN A 200 -9.98 5.25 7.88
N ARG A 201 -10.55 6.23 7.21
CA ARG A 201 -10.12 7.64 7.26
C ARG A 201 -10.10 8.21 8.67
N ASP A 202 -11.13 7.90 9.46
CA ASP A 202 -11.34 8.42 10.80
C ASP A 202 -11.28 7.32 11.87
N THR A 203 -10.67 6.18 11.56
CA THR A 203 -10.58 5.08 12.54
C THR A 203 -9.65 5.52 13.66
N PRO A 204 -10.15 5.81 14.87
CA PRO A 204 -9.29 6.13 16.00
C PRO A 204 -8.39 4.95 16.26
N PHE A 205 -7.09 5.22 16.43
CA PHE A 205 -6.16 4.19 16.85
C PHE A 205 -6.73 3.47 18.10
N PRO A 206 -6.66 2.15 18.21
CA PRO A 206 -7.04 1.45 19.43
C PRO A 206 -6.09 1.91 20.55
N VAL A 207 -6.51 2.95 21.26
CA VAL A 207 -5.81 3.40 22.47
C VAL A 207 -5.78 2.22 23.43
N ASP A 208 -4.59 1.81 23.84
CA ASP A 208 -4.44 0.70 24.80
C ASP A 208 -5.39 0.93 25.98
N ALA A 209 -6.19 -0.08 26.28
CA ALA A 209 -7.17 -0.02 27.36
C ALA A 209 -6.55 0.39 28.70
N LYS A 210 -5.25 0.16 28.90
CA LYS A 210 -4.48 0.58 30.07
C LYS A 210 -4.29 2.10 30.13
N GLU A 211 -4.08 2.78 29.02
CA GLU A 211 -3.94 4.24 28.97
C GLU A 211 -5.28 4.94 29.22
N LYS A 212 -6.39 4.40 28.66
CA LYS A 212 -7.75 4.90 28.95
C LYS A 212 -8.11 4.81 30.42
N LEU A 213 -7.71 3.74 31.11
CA LEU A 213 -7.94 3.58 32.54
C LEU A 213 -7.13 4.59 33.35
N ALA A 214 -5.88 4.84 32.99
CA ALA A 214 -5.02 5.80 33.71
C ALA A 214 -5.55 7.24 33.63
N THR A 215 -6.01 7.67 32.45
CA THR A 215 -6.58 9.02 32.24
C THR A 215 -7.89 9.19 33.03
N ARG A 216 -8.75 8.19 32.97
CA ARG A 216 -10.04 8.23 33.69
C ARG A 216 -9.89 8.22 35.21
N TRP A 217 -8.88 7.53 35.76
CA TRP A 217 -8.57 7.57 37.17
C TRP A 217 -7.96 8.90 37.62
N GLY A 218 -7.24 9.59 36.76
CA GLY A 218 -6.72 10.94 37.00
C GLY A 218 -7.86 11.97 37.12
N GLU A 219 -8.83 11.94 36.22
CA GLU A 219 -10.01 12.82 36.22
C GLU A 219 -10.89 12.59 37.45
N ILE A 220 -11.16 11.33 37.84
CA ILE A 220 -11.95 10.99 39.01
C ILE A 220 -11.32 11.48 40.35
N LYS A 221 -10.00 11.60 40.40
CA LYS A 221 -9.30 12.13 41.58
C LYS A 221 -9.30 13.65 41.64
N SER A 222 -9.29 14.34 40.49
CA SER A 222 -9.33 15.81 40.45
C SER A 222 -10.69 16.40 40.86
N ASP A 223 -11.79 15.66 40.71
CA ASP A 223 -13.13 16.11 41.06
C ASP A 223 -13.49 15.89 42.52
N ARG A 224 -12.56 15.44 43.39
CA ARG A 224 -12.81 15.17 44.81
C ARG A 224 -12.03 16.04 45.81
N PHE A 225 -11.44 17.15 45.34
CA PHE A 225 -10.77 18.12 46.21
C PHE A 225 -11.22 19.55 45.93
#